data_88c4a5f23998c6a8a806ef92aa612030
#
_entry.id   88c4a5f23998c6a8a806ef92aa612030
#
_cell.length_a   1.000
_cell.length_b   1.000
_cell.length_c   1.000
_cell.angle_alpha   90.00
_cell.angle_beta   90.00
_cell.angle_gamma   90.00
#
_symmetry.space_group_name_H-M   'P 1'
#
loop_
_entity.id
_entity.type
_entity.pdbx_description
1 polymer ?
#
loop_
_entity_poly.entity_id
_entity_poly.type
_entity_poly.pdbx_seq_one_letter_code
_entity_poly.pdbx_strand_id
1 'polypeptide(L)'
;MSNIAALLLIYINCDEDTFFALGHLLFNNKYNLKSFFTPTFPKLEVFQTCLDQILVMKLNKLHCHMKQQNSDPRIYSVRWFLQCYVDSLPFSLTLR
;
A
#
# COMPACT_ATOMS: atom_id res chain seq x y z
N MET A 1 -4.92 1.55 -8.53
CA MET A 1 -6.32 2.00 -8.23
C MET A 1 -7.38 1.00 -8.65
N SER A 2 -7.30 0.46 -9.86
CA SER A 2 -8.30 -0.50 -10.35
C SER A 2 -8.48 -1.75 -9.46
N ASN A 3 -7.40 -2.26 -8.90
CA ASN A 3 -7.45 -3.42 -8.00
C ASN A 3 -8.21 -3.13 -6.70
N ILE A 4 -8.03 -1.95 -6.14
CA ILE A 4 -8.75 -1.50 -4.94
C ILE A 4 -10.23 -1.34 -5.24
N ALA A 5 -10.57 -0.74 -6.37
CA ALA A 5 -11.95 -0.59 -6.82
C ALA A 5 -12.63 -1.93 -7.06
N ALA A 6 -11.93 -2.87 -7.70
CA ALA A 6 -12.43 -4.23 -7.93
C ALA A 6 -12.67 -4.98 -6.62
N LEU A 7 -11.75 -4.88 -5.66
CA LEU A 7 -11.91 -5.48 -4.33
C LEU A 7 -13.14 -4.93 -3.61
N LEU A 8 -13.35 -3.61 -3.63
CA LEU A 8 -14.50 -2.95 -3.02
C LEU A 8 -15.81 -3.39 -3.70
N LEU A 9 -15.82 -3.51 -5.04
CA LEU A 9 -16.97 -4.00 -5.80
C LEU A 9 -17.38 -5.42 -5.38
N ILE A 10 -16.41 -6.30 -5.23
CA ILE A 10 -16.66 -7.68 -4.79
C ILE A 10 -17.19 -7.71 -3.35
N TYR A 11 -16.63 -6.90 -2.47
CA TYR A 11 -16.98 -6.89 -1.05
C TYR A 11 -18.34 -6.23 -0.78
N ILE A 12 -18.60 -5.06 -1.38
CA ILE A 12 -19.82 -4.26 -1.13
C ILE A 12 -20.97 -4.78 -2.00
N ASN A 13 -20.66 -5.28 -3.20
CA ASN A 13 -21.62 -5.81 -4.16
C ASN A 13 -22.72 -4.81 -4.57
N CYS A 14 -22.41 -3.52 -4.56
CA CYS A 14 -23.27 -2.43 -5.01
C CYS A 14 -22.42 -1.34 -5.65
N ASP A 15 -22.69 -1.00 -6.89
CA ASP A 15 -21.88 -0.06 -7.67
C ASP A 15 -21.86 1.34 -7.05
N GLU A 16 -23.01 1.82 -6.62
CA GLU A 16 -23.18 3.15 -6.03
C GLU A 16 -22.43 3.28 -4.70
N ASP A 17 -22.62 2.33 -3.80
CA ASP A 17 -21.96 2.30 -2.51
C ASP A 17 -20.43 2.14 -2.67
N THR A 18 -19.99 1.34 -3.65
CA THR A 18 -18.58 1.18 -3.98
C THR A 18 -17.97 2.49 -4.45
N PHE A 19 -18.67 3.25 -5.29
CA PHE A 19 -18.22 4.56 -5.75
C PHE A 19 -18.02 5.54 -4.58
N PHE A 20 -18.96 5.62 -3.66
CA PHE A 20 -18.85 6.48 -2.48
C PHE A 20 -17.75 6.00 -1.53
N ALA A 21 -17.62 4.71 -1.31
CA ALA A 21 -16.57 4.14 -0.47
C ALA A 21 -15.17 4.44 -1.03
N LEU A 22 -14.96 4.29 -2.33
CA LEU A 22 -13.71 4.62 -3.00
C LEU A 22 -13.40 6.12 -2.88
N GLY A 23 -14.40 6.98 -3.12
CA GLY A 23 -14.26 8.42 -2.95
C GLY A 23 -13.88 8.80 -1.52
N HIS A 24 -14.48 8.14 -0.54
CA HIS A 24 -14.13 8.36 0.87
C HIS A 24 -12.68 7.97 1.18
N LEU A 25 -12.22 6.83 0.69
CA LEU A 25 -10.82 6.41 0.87
C LEU A 25 -9.83 7.37 0.21
N LEU A 26 -10.19 7.92 -0.96
CA LEU A 26 -9.33 8.84 -1.68
C LEU A 26 -9.21 10.21 -1.03
N PHE A 27 -10.32 10.77 -0.59
CA PHE A 27 -10.39 12.19 -0.20
C PHE A 27 -10.50 12.43 1.31
N ASN A 28 -10.78 11.40 2.10
CA ASN A 28 -10.82 11.57 3.55
C ASN A 28 -9.41 11.78 4.11
N ASN A 29 -9.26 12.78 4.98
CA ASN A 29 -7.96 13.14 5.57
C ASN A 29 -7.32 12.00 6.35
N LYS A 30 -8.11 11.10 6.93
CA LYS A 30 -7.60 9.95 7.68
C LYS A 30 -6.89 8.94 6.78
N TYR A 31 -7.44 8.66 5.62
CA TYR A 31 -6.89 7.65 4.70
C TYR A 31 -6.02 8.30 3.62
N ASN A 32 -6.54 9.33 2.98
CA ASN A 32 -5.85 10.15 1.99
C ASN A 32 -5.07 9.31 0.95
N LEU A 33 -5.75 8.32 0.35
CA LEU A 33 -5.14 7.47 -0.67
C LEU A 33 -4.72 8.27 -1.91
N LYS A 34 -5.37 9.40 -2.16
CA LYS A 34 -5.02 10.28 -3.27
C LYS A 34 -3.54 10.66 -3.27
N SER A 35 -2.94 10.88 -2.10
CA SER A 35 -1.54 11.30 -2.00
C SER A 35 -0.52 10.21 -2.39
N PHE A 36 -0.96 8.95 -2.52
CA PHE A 36 -0.13 7.91 -3.14
C PHE A 36 -0.02 8.03 -4.66
N PHE A 37 -1.00 8.71 -5.29
CA PHE A 37 -1.11 8.81 -6.75
C PHE A 37 -0.84 10.22 -7.29
N THR A 38 -0.47 11.17 -6.43
CA THR A 38 -0.04 12.50 -6.84
C THR A 38 1.39 12.46 -7.43
N PRO A 39 1.73 13.39 -8.33
CA PRO A 39 3.10 13.48 -8.82
C PRO A 39 4.12 13.51 -7.67
N THR A 40 5.27 12.87 -7.87
CA THR A 40 6.34 12.67 -6.89
C THR A 40 6.06 11.64 -5.79
N PHE A 41 4.84 11.11 -5.70
CA PHE A 41 4.46 10.05 -4.74
C PHE A 41 4.92 10.30 -3.29
N PRO A 42 4.59 11.46 -2.68
CA PRO A 42 5.18 11.85 -1.40
C PRO A 42 4.81 10.90 -0.26
N LYS A 43 3.60 10.39 -0.24
CA LYS A 43 3.15 9.45 0.79
C LYS A 43 3.84 8.08 0.66
N LEU A 44 4.05 7.64 -0.57
CA LEU A 44 4.79 6.41 -0.85
C LEU A 44 6.21 6.48 -0.29
N GLU A 45 6.90 7.58 -0.54
CA GLU A 45 8.27 7.79 -0.05
C GLU A 45 8.34 7.76 1.48
N VAL A 46 7.40 8.40 2.17
CA VAL A 46 7.31 8.36 3.64
C VAL A 46 7.13 6.93 4.14
N PHE A 47 6.21 6.17 3.55
CA PHE A 47 5.97 4.78 3.95
C PHE A 47 7.18 3.87 3.69
N GLN A 48 7.85 4.05 2.56
CA GLN A 48 9.07 3.29 2.26
C GLN A 48 10.22 3.61 3.21
N THR A 49 10.37 4.86 3.61
CA THR A 49 11.35 5.28 4.62
C THR A 49 11.03 4.66 5.98
N CYS A 50 9.76 4.66 6.38
CA CYS A 50 9.32 4.00 7.61
C CYS A 50 9.58 2.49 7.59
N LEU A 51 9.31 1.83 6.46
CA LEU A 51 9.60 0.41 6.28
C LEU A 51 11.08 0.10 6.47
N ASP A 52 11.95 0.90 5.85
CA ASP A 52 13.40 0.76 5.99
C ASP A 52 13.85 0.90 7.45
N GLN A 53 13.34 1.90 8.15
CA GLN A 53 13.61 2.09 9.57
C GLN A 53 13.15 0.92 10.44
N ILE A 54 11.97 0.37 10.17
CA ILE A 54 11.44 -0.80 10.89
C ILE A 54 12.34 -2.02 10.64
N LEU A 55 12.79 -2.24 9.42
CA LEU A 55 13.71 -3.31 9.08
C LEU A 55 15.04 -3.20 9.84
N VAL A 56 15.59 -1.99 9.91
CA VAL A 56 16.82 -1.72 10.69
C VAL A 56 16.62 -2.03 12.17
N MET A 57 15.49 -1.61 12.73
CA MET A 57 15.24 -1.75 14.17
C MET A 57 14.86 -3.17 14.60
N LYS A 58 14.08 -3.87 13.78
CA LYS A 58 13.50 -5.16 14.15
C LYS A 58 14.17 -6.36 13.50
N LEU A 59 14.68 -6.21 12.29
CA LEU A 59 15.24 -7.27 11.47
C LEU A 59 16.59 -6.86 10.88
N ASN A 60 17.49 -6.38 11.73
CA ASN A 60 18.78 -5.83 11.29
C ASN A 60 19.60 -6.82 10.45
N LYS A 61 19.61 -8.10 10.82
CA LYS A 61 20.32 -9.12 10.03
C LYS A 61 19.77 -9.24 8.61
N LEU A 62 18.43 -9.24 8.48
CA LEU A 62 17.77 -9.29 7.20
C LEU A 62 18.05 -8.01 6.39
N HIS A 63 17.98 -6.86 7.03
CA HIS A 63 18.28 -5.57 6.40
C HIS A 63 19.70 -5.53 5.84
N CYS A 64 20.70 -5.95 6.63
CA CYS A 64 22.10 -6.03 6.19
C CYS A 64 22.27 -6.99 5.00
N HIS A 65 21.63 -8.15 5.05
CA HIS A 65 21.67 -9.12 3.96
C HIS A 65 21.07 -8.57 2.68
N MET A 66 19.88 -7.95 2.77
CA MET A 66 19.22 -7.33 1.63
C MET A 66 20.05 -6.19 1.04
N LYS A 67 20.71 -5.41 1.88
CA LYS A 67 21.61 -4.34 1.45
C LYS A 67 22.83 -4.88 0.69
N GLN A 68 23.41 -6.00 1.15
CA GLN A 68 24.50 -6.69 0.45
C GLN A 68 24.06 -7.21 -0.92
N GLN A 69 22.80 -7.61 -1.07
CA GLN A 69 22.22 -8.09 -2.32
C GLN A 69 21.68 -6.96 -3.21
N ASN A 70 21.89 -5.69 -2.84
CA ASN A 70 21.34 -4.52 -3.54
C ASN A 70 19.80 -4.55 -3.65
N SER A 71 19.12 -5.19 -2.70
CA SER A 71 17.65 -5.24 -2.62
C SER A 71 17.13 -4.09 -1.78
N ASP A 72 16.82 -2.96 -2.43
CA ASP A 72 16.22 -1.80 -1.76
C ASP A 72 14.72 -2.05 -1.52
N PRO A 73 14.19 -1.75 -0.33
CA PRO A 73 12.74 -1.79 -0.07
C PRO A 73 11.90 -1.02 -1.08
N ARG A 74 12.45 0.02 -1.67
CA ARG A 74 11.79 0.83 -2.70
C ARG A 74 11.44 0.05 -3.97
N ILE A 75 12.15 -1.03 -4.26
CA ILE A 75 11.92 -1.83 -5.47
C ILE A 75 10.68 -2.72 -5.31
N TYR A 76 10.54 -3.44 -4.19
CA TYR A 76 9.48 -4.42 -4.00
C TYR A 76 8.25 -3.87 -3.28
N SER A 77 8.38 -2.83 -2.47
CA SER A 77 7.29 -2.30 -1.63
C SER A 77 6.32 -1.37 -2.36
N VAL A 78 6.67 -0.89 -3.54
CA VAL A 78 5.80 0.02 -4.33
C VAL A 78 4.41 -0.58 -4.52
N ARG A 79 4.35 -1.82 -4.98
CA ARG A 79 3.09 -2.53 -5.20
C ARG A 79 2.30 -2.74 -3.90
N TRP A 80 2.99 -3.02 -2.81
CA TRP A 80 2.34 -3.23 -1.51
C TRP A 80 1.53 -2.01 -1.07
N PHE A 81 2.13 -0.84 -1.15
CA PHE A 81 1.50 0.40 -0.69
C PHE A 81 0.50 0.97 -1.70
N LEU A 82 0.81 0.95 -2.99
CA LEU A 82 -0.09 1.48 -4.01
C LEU A 82 -1.36 0.65 -4.18
N GLN A 83 -1.29 -0.65 -3.96
CA GLN A 83 -2.41 -1.57 -4.12
C GLN A 83 -3.01 -2.05 -2.79
N CYS A 84 -2.59 -1.48 -1.65
CA CYS A 84 -3.04 -1.91 -0.32
C CYS A 84 -2.94 -3.44 -0.12
N TYR A 85 -1.84 -4.04 -0.61
CA TYR A 85 -1.55 -5.48 -0.53
C TYR A 85 -2.53 -6.40 -1.27
N VAL A 86 -3.41 -5.88 -2.12
CA VAL A 86 -4.48 -6.67 -2.77
C VAL A 86 -3.93 -7.92 -3.48
N ASP A 87 -2.82 -7.79 -4.21
CA ASP A 87 -2.20 -8.90 -4.94
C ASP A 87 -1.10 -9.64 -4.16
N SER A 88 -0.74 -9.13 -2.99
CA SER A 88 0.43 -9.63 -2.26
C SER A 88 0.07 -10.54 -1.09
N LEU A 89 -1.16 -10.46 -0.62
CA LEU A 89 -1.66 -11.22 0.51
C LEU A 89 -2.91 -12.02 0.13
N PRO A 90 -3.22 -13.11 0.86
CA PRO A 90 -4.50 -13.82 0.69
C PRO A 90 -5.69 -12.88 0.88
N PHE A 91 -6.76 -13.12 0.12
CA PHE A 91 -7.94 -12.24 0.07
C PHE A 91 -8.53 -11.94 1.46
N SER A 92 -8.65 -12.94 2.31
CA SER A 92 -9.17 -12.78 3.69
C SER A 92 -8.32 -11.84 4.54
N LEU A 93 -6.99 -11.87 4.34
CA LEU A 93 -6.06 -11.01 5.05
C LEU A 93 -6.07 -9.59 4.50
N THR A 94 -6.22 -9.44 3.19
CA THR A 94 -6.33 -8.13 2.53
C THR A 94 -7.57 -7.38 2.99
N LEU A 95 -8.70 -8.06 3.18
CA LEU A 95 -9.93 -7.46 3.68
C LEU A 95 -9.82 -6.92 5.12
N ARG A 96 -8.94 -7.47 5.92
CA ARG A 96 -8.64 -7.02 7.28
C ARG A 96 -7.84 -5.73 7.32
#